data_a58197724b09a2b87b00cce5443650a8
#
_entry.id   a58197724b09a2b87b00cce5443650a8
#
_cell.length_a   1.000
_cell.length_b   1.000
_cell.length_c   1.000
_cell.angle_alpha   90.00
_cell.angle_beta   90.00
_cell.angle_gamma   90.00
#
_symmetry.space_group_name_H-M   'P 1'
#
loop_
_entity.id
_entity.type
_entity.pdbx_description
1 polymer ?
#
loop_
_entity_poly.entity_id
_entity_poly.type
_entity_poly.pdbx_seq_one_letter_code
_entity_poly.pdbx_strand_id
1 'polypeptide(L)'
;MLSVENLKVVYRGVILALDGVSLEVGEGEAVALLGPNGAGKSSLVRAIAGLLPKFEGRVLDGKVRLFGREATHLDPVGISQMGLTAILEGRPLFRYLTPVENLMAAGHRLPPKALKEGMEEVFARFPRLYERRHEQAGYLSGGEQQMLLLGMALLTRPRLLVVDEPSLGLAPKLVGEVMQTLEALRREKGLSLLLVEQNARAALGV
;
A
#
# COMPACT_ATOMS: atom_id res chain seq x y z
N MET A 1 -14.62 6.84 3.77
CA MET A 1 -13.41 6.77 2.93
C MET A 1 -13.38 5.50 2.10
N LEU A 2 -13.21 4.33 2.70
CA LEU A 2 -13.38 3.00 2.09
C LEU A 2 -14.56 2.28 2.75
N SER A 3 -15.44 1.66 1.98
CA SER A 3 -16.44 0.70 2.45
C SER A 3 -16.36 -0.56 1.61
N VAL A 4 -16.28 -1.70 2.27
CA VAL A 4 -16.39 -3.04 1.70
C VAL A 4 -17.62 -3.69 2.32
N GLU A 5 -18.56 -4.16 1.50
CA GLU A 5 -19.85 -4.69 1.93
C GLU A 5 -20.02 -6.12 1.42
N ASN A 6 -20.14 -7.09 2.32
CA ASN A 6 -20.42 -8.51 2.04
C ASN A 6 -19.60 -9.10 0.88
N LEU A 7 -18.32 -8.74 0.79
CA LEU A 7 -17.48 -9.07 -0.35
C LEU A 7 -17.15 -10.56 -0.40
N LYS A 8 -17.48 -11.19 -1.54
CA LYS A 8 -17.10 -12.56 -1.88
C LYS A 8 -16.14 -12.57 -3.05
N VAL A 9 -15.02 -13.26 -2.90
CA VAL A 9 -13.98 -13.36 -3.93
C VAL A 9 -13.66 -14.81 -4.21
N VAL A 10 -13.59 -15.14 -5.50
CA VAL A 10 -13.23 -16.47 -5.98
C VAL A 10 -12.05 -16.39 -6.95
N TYR A 11 -11.13 -17.37 -6.85
CA TYR A 11 -10.04 -17.57 -7.79
C TYR A 11 -10.30 -18.80 -8.65
N ARG A 12 -9.96 -18.71 -9.95
CA ARG A 12 -10.13 -19.80 -10.94
C ARG A 12 -11.53 -20.37 -10.97
N GLY A 13 -12.51 -19.61 -10.50
CA GLY A 13 -13.93 -20.04 -10.46
C GLY A 13 -14.29 -21.04 -9.35
N VAL A 14 -13.32 -21.56 -8.61
CA VAL A 14 -13.56 -22.66 -7.63
C VAL A 14 -13.01 -22.39 -6.22
N ILE A 15 -11.99 -21.54 -6.06
CA ILE A 15 -11.38 -21.30 -4.74
C ILE A 15 -12.02 -20.06 -4.13
N LEU A 16 -12.93 -20.26 -3.18
CA LEU A 16 -13.54 -19.18 -2.40
C LEU A 16 -12.50 -18.63 -1.40
N ALA A 17 -12.04 -17.41 -1.63
CA ALA A 17 -11.00 -16.78 -0.83
C ALA A 17 -11.57 -15.76 0.18
N LEU A 18 -12.71 -15.15 -0.12
CA LEU A 18 -13.47 -14.30 0.80
C LEU A 18 -14.94 -14.71 0.73
N ASP A 19 -15.58 -14.80 1.89
CA ASP A 19 -16.99 -15.14 2.02
C ASP A 19 -17.74 -14.14 2.90
N GLY A 20 -18.26 -13.07 2.28
CA GLY A 20 -19.09 -12.07 2.94
C GLY A 20 -18.31 -11.11 3.88
N VAL A 21 -17.09 -10.71 3.50
CA VAL A 21 -16.27 -9.79 4.29
C VAL A 21 -16.78 -8.37 4.19
N SER A 22 -16.91 -7.70 5.33
CA SER A 22 -17.25 -6.27 5.43
C SER A 22 -16.19 -5.54 6.24
N LEU A 23 -15.82 -4.32 5.80
CA LEU A 23 -14.80 -3.49 6.39
C LEU A 23 -15.07 -2.01 6.05
N GLU A 24 -14.79 -1.12 6.99
CA GLU A 24 -14.82 0.31 6.74
C GLU A 24 -13.51 0.98 7.19
N VAL A 25 -13.11 2.03 6.49
CA VAL A 25 -12.03 2.94 6.87
C VAL A 25 -12.55 4.36 6.74
N GLY A 26 -12.58 5.10 7.84
CA GLY A 26 -12.95 6.50 7.90
C GLY A 26 -11.88 7.44 7.33
N GLU A 27 -12.20 8.72 7.23
CA GLU A 27 -11.23 9.74 6.81
C GLU A 27 -10.23 10.04 7.93
N GLY A 28 -8.93 10.01 7.61
CA GLY A 28 -7.85 10.16 8.60
C GLY A 28 -7.72 9.01 9.60
N GLU A 29 -8.46 7.92 9.40
CA GLU A 29 -8.44 6.74 10.28
C GLU A 29 -7.33 5.78 9.84
N ALA A 30 -6.74 5.08 10.84
CA ALA A 30 -5.90 3.92 10.62
C ALA A 30 -6.64 2.66 11.09
N VAL A 31 -6.87 1.74 10.17
CA VAL A 31 -7.50 0.44 10.45
C VAL A 31 -6.48 -0.66 10.23
N ALA A 32 -6.36 -1.57 11.20
CA ALA A 32 -5.51 -2.75 11.09
C ALA A 32 -6.35 -4.00 10.85
N LEU A 33 -6.12 -4.66 9.72
CA LEU A 33 -6.67 -5.98 9.40
C LEU A 33 -5.69 -7.06 9.85
N LEU A 34 -6.04 -7.80 10.88
CA LEU A 34 -5.20 -8.84 11.47
C LEU A 34 -5.70 -10.23 11.12
N GLY A 35 -4.79 -11.16 10.93
CA GLY A 35 -5.14 -12.57 10.72
C GLY A 35 -3.97 -13.43 10.29
N PRO A 36 -4.06 -14.76 10.45
CA PRO A 36 -3.03 -15.69 10.02
C PRO A 36 -2.86 -15.71 8.50
N ASN A 37 -1.78 -16.36 8.04
CA ASN A 37 -1.61 -16.64 6.61
C ASN A 37 -2.73 -17.52 6.09
N GLY A 38 -3.21 -17.23 4.88
CA GLY A 38 -4.35 -17.94 4.28
C GLY A 38 -5.74 -17.40 4.69
N ALA A 39 -5.84 -16.44 5.62
CA ALA A 39 -7.14 -15.87 6.04
C ALA A 39 -7.83 -14.97 4.99
N GLY A 40 -7.25 -14.81 3.80
CA GLY A 40 -7.84 -13.99 2.74
C GLY A 40 -7.40 -12.52 2.72
N LYS A 41 -6.50 -12.09 3.63
CA LYS A 41 -6.05 -10.70 3.77
C LYS A 41 -5.58 -10.10 2.43
N SER A 42 -4.61 -10.75 1.77
CA SER A 42 -4.09 -10.26 0.47
C SER A 42 -5.14 -10.35 -0.64
N SER A 43 -6.15 -11.24 -0.54
CA SER A 43 -7.29 -11.27 -1.47
C SER A 43 -8.18 -10.04 -1.32
N LEU A 44 -8.39 -9.58 -0.09
CA LEU A 44 -9.10 -8.33 0.18
C LEU A 44 -8.32 -7.13 -0.36
N VAL A 45 -7.00 -7.06 -0.11
CA VAL A 45 -6.14 -5.99 -0.67
C VAL A 45 -6.21 -5.98 -2.20
N ARG A 46 -6.12 -7.13 -2.85
CA ARG A 46 -6.22 -7.25 -4.31
C ARG A 46 -7.58 -6.80 -4.83
N ALA A 47 -8.65 -7.12 -4.11
CA ALA A 47 -10.01 -6.66 -4.47
C ALA A 47 -10.11 -5.13 -4.39
N ILE A 48 -9.69 -4.54 -3.27
CA ILE A 48 -9.71 -3.09 -3.06
C ILE A 48 -8.83 -2.34 -4.07
N ALA A 49 -7.68 -2.93 -4.45
CA ALA A 49 -6.73 -2.35 -5.41
C ALA A 49 -7.07 -2.62 -6.89
N GLY A 50 -8.17 -3.32 -7.20
CA GLY A 50 -8.55 -3.66 -8.57
C GLY A 50 -7.63 -4.70 -9.24
N LEU A 51 -6.91 -5.49 -8.46
CA LEU A 51 -5.87 -6.40 -8.94
C LEU A 51 -6.33 -7.86 -9.12
N LEU A 52 -7.55 -8.20 -8.73
CA LEU A 52 -8.04 -9.59 -8.80
C LEU A 52 -7.86 -10.24 -10.18
N PRO A 53 -8.17 -9.57 -11.32
CA PRO A 53 -8.02 -10.19 -12.63
C PRO A 53 -6.59 -10.62 -12.96
N LYS A 54 -5.58 -9.88 -12.44
CA LYS A 54 -4.16 -10.22 -12.62
C LYS A 54 -3.78 -11.55 -11.96
N PHE A 55 -4.57 -11.99 -10.98
CA PHE A 55 -4.36 -13.23 -10.23
C PHE A 55 -5.45 -14.29 -10.51
N GLU A 56 -6.14 -14.20 -11.65
CA GLU A 56 -7.25 -15.10 -12.01
C GLU A 56 -8.42 -15.08 -10.99
N GLY A 57 -8.56 -13.95 -10.27
CA GLY A 57 -9.62 -13.72 -9.29
C GLY A 57 -10.73 -12.81 -9.82
N ARG A 58 -11.90 -12.92 -9.23
CA ARG A 58 -13.03 -12.02 -9.48
C ARG A 58 -13.88 -11.85 -8.22
N VAL A 59 -14.58 -10.72 -8.15
CA VAL A 59 -15.66 -10.52 -7.18
C VAL A 59 -16.85 -11.37 -7.62
N LEU A 60 -17.36 -12.17 -6.71
CA LEU A 60 -18.55 -13.01 -6.90
C LEU A 60 -19.79 -12.27 -6.44
N ASP A 61 -19.72 -11.57 -5.31
CA ASP A 61 -20.79 -10.81 -4.69
C ASP A 61 -20.22 -9.71 -3.79
N GLY A 62 -21.05 -8.76 -3.39
CA GLY A 62 -20.66 -7.64 -2.52
C GLY A 62 -20.11 -6.45 -3.30
N LYS A 63 -19.68 -5.42 -2.57
CA LYS A 63 -19.29 -4.14 -3.15
C LYS A 63 -18.05 -3.56 -2.46
N VAL A 64 -17.25 -2.87 -3.26
CA VAL A 64 -16.17 -1.98 -2.78
C VAL A 64 -16.52 -0.56 -3.20
N ARG A 65 -16.52 0.36 -2.24
CA ARG A 65 -16.71 1.79 -2.50
C ARG A 65 -15.51 2.57 -2.00
N LEU A 66 -15.03 3.49 -2.82
CA LEU A 66 -13.97 4.42 -2.50
C LEU A 66 -14.49 5.85 -2.61
N PHE A 67 -14.32 6.62 -1.54
CA PHE A 67 -14.74 8.04 -1.50
C PHE A 67 -16.21 8.25 -1.91
N GLY A 68 -17.09 7.32 -1.47
CA GLY A 68 -18.52 7.33 -1.78
C GLY A 68 -18.91 6.82 -3.17
N ARG A 69 -17.94 6.43 -4.01
CA ARG A 69 -18.19 5.96 -5.38
C ARG A 69 -17.94 4.45 -5.49
N GLU A 70 -18.73 3.78 -6.32
CA GLU A 70 -18.54 2.37 -6.64
C GLU A 70 -17.17 2.14 -7.29
N ALA A 71 -16.43 1.14 -6.79
CA ALA A 71 -15.08 0.82 -7.23
C ALA A 71 -14.84 -0.69 -7.47
N THR A 72 -15.86 -1.52 -7.26
CA THR A 72 -15.81 -2.99 -7.26
C THR A 72 -15.13 -3.59 -8.50
N HIS A 73 -15.36 -3.00 -9.66
CA HIS A 73 -14.87 -3.51 -10.95
C HIS A 73 -13.88 -2.57 -11.66
N LEU A 74 -13.38 -1.56 -10.94
CA LEU A 74 -12.35 -0.69 -11.49
C LEU A 74 -11.02 -1.43 -11.59
N ASP A 75 -10.27 -1.11 -12.64
CA ASP A 75 -8.88 -1.54 -12.79
C ASP A 75 -7.93 -0.76 -11.84
N PRO A 76 -6.68 -1.20 -11.66
CA PRO A 76 -5.73 -0.51 -10.77
C PRO A 76 -5.49 0.96 -11.14
N VAL A 77 -5.61 1.32 -12.42
CA VAL A 77 -5.45 2.70 -12.88
C VAL A 77 -6.60 3.57 -12.40
N GLY A 78 -7.84 3.10 -12.55
CA GLY A 78 -9.03 3.77 -12.04
C GLY A 78 -9.01 3.92 -10.53
N ILE A 79 -8.62 2.88 -9.81
CA ILE A 79 -8.45 2.91 -8.34
C ILE A 79 -7.41 3.97 -7.93
N SER A 80 -6.24 4.00 -8.59
CA SER A 80 -5.19 4.97 -8.31
C SER A 80 -5.65 6.41 -8.60
N GLN A 81 -6.39 6.63 -9.69
CA GLN A 81 -6.96 7.94 -10.05
C GLN A 81 -7.98 8.45 -9.03
N MET A 82 -8.64 7.55 -8.30
CA MET A 82 -9.52 7.92 -7.20
C MET A 82 -8.76 8.36 -5.94
N GLY A 83 -7.45 8.09 -5.84
CA GLY A 83 -6.62 8.48 -4.71
C GLY A 83 -6.29 7.35 -3.73
N LEU A 84 -6.43 6.09 -4.14
CA LEU A 84 -5.93 4.94 -3.39
C LEU A 84 -4.58 4.49 -3.96
N THR A 85 -3.62 4.24 -3.07
CA THR A 85 -2.36 3.56 -3.42
C THR A 85 -2.20 2.33 -2.53
N ALA A 86 -1.79 1.21 -3.13
CA ALA A 86 -1.53 -0.03 -2.41
C ALA A 86 -0.06 -0.43 -2.53
N ILE A 87 0.56 -0.71 -1.39
CA ILE A 87 1.86 -1.38 -1.30
C ILE A 87 1.57 -2.85 -1.01
N LEU A 88 1.86 -3.70 -1.99
CA LEU A 88 1.62 -5.14 -1.88
C LEU A 88 2.79 -5.84 -1.18
N GLU A 89 2.50 -7.01 -0.63
CA GLU A 89 3.52 -7.92 -0.10
C GLU A 89 4.61 -8.23 -1.15
N GLY A 90 5.82 -8.52 -0.70
CA GLY A 90 6.95 -8.94 -1.55
C GLY A 90 7.80 -7.80 -2.10
N ARG A 91 7.58 -6.57 -1.67
CA ARG A 91 8.40 -5.38 -2.02
C ARG A 91 8.63 -5.26 -3.53
N PRO A 92 7.62 -4.89 -4.31
CA PRO A 92 7.69 -4.80 -5.77
C PRO A 92 8.51 -3.58 -6.23
N LEU A 93 9.82 -3.62 -5.99
CA LEU A 93 10.80 -2.61 -6.44
C LEU A 93 11.42 -3.03 -7.78
N PHE A 94 11.81 -2.05 -8.56
CA PHE A 94 12.70 -2.24 -9.69
C PHE A 94 14.14 -2.38 -9.15
N ARG A 95 14.55 -3.61 -8.82
CA ARG A 95 15.78 -3.90 -8.07
C ARG A 95 17.06 -3.44 -8.78
N TYR A 96 17.08 -3.40 -10.10
CA TYR A 96 18.21 -2.95 -10.90
C TYR A 96 18.27 -1.42 -11.09
N LEU A 97 17.18 -0.73 -10.74
CA LEU A 97 17.12 0.73 -10.75
C LEU A 97 17.55 1.28 -9.40
N THR A 98 18.07 2.50 -9.41
CA THR A 98 18.40 3.27 -8.21
C THR A 98 17.14 3.77 -7.50
N PRO A 99 17.20 4.21 -6.22
CA PRO A 99 16.11 4.91 -5.56
C PRO A 99 15.56 6.10 -6.36
N VAL A 100 16.44 6.91 -6.96
CA VAL A 100 16.01 8.02 -7.84
C VAL A 100 15.16 7.51 -8.98
N GLU A 101 15.61 6.49 -9.70
CA GLU A 101 14.90 5.93 -10.86
C GLU A 101 13.60 5.22 -10.45
N ASN A 102 13.57 4.53 -9.31
CA ASN A 102 12.34 3.96 -8.75
C ASN A 102 11.30 5.05 -8.46
N LEU A 103 11.71 6.16 -7.83
CA LEU A 103 10.84 7.29 -7.56
C LEU A 103 10.36 7.96 -8.86
N MET A 104 11.24 8.14 -9.85
CA MET A 104 10.86 8.66 -11.17
C MET A 104 9.84 7.75 -11.86
N ALA A 105 10.03 6.43 -11.79
CA ALA A 105 9.09 5.46 -12.34
C ALA A 105 7.72 5.53 -11.64
N ALA A 106 7.70 5.65 -10.31
CA ALA A 106 6.45 5.81 -9.56
C ALA A 106 5.72 7.12 -9.89
N GLY A 107 6.47 8.21 -10.04
CA GLY A 107 5.95 9.54 -10.35
C GLY A 107 5.82 9.88 -11.83
N HIS A 108 5.91 8.90 -12.75
CA HIS A 108 5.94 9.13 -14.22
C HIS A 108 4.76 9.94 -14.78
N ARG A 109 3.64 10.00 -14.05
CA ARG A 109 2.43 10.77 -14.42
C ARG A 109 2.43 12.19 -13.87
N LEU A 110 3.37 12.52 -12.99
CA LEU A 110 3.46 13.85 -12.40
C LEU A 110 4.13 14.85 -13.35
N PRO A 111 3.70 16.11 -13.34
CA PRO A 111 4.46 17.17 -14.00
C PRO A 111 5.90 17.24 -13.44
N PRO A 112 6.91 17.61 -14.24
CA PRO A 112 8.33 17.59 -13.82
C PRO A 112 8.60 18.35 -12.52
N LYS A 113 7.95 19.51 -12.32
CA LYS A 113 8.07 20.30 -11.09
C LYS A 113 7.54 19.54 -9.87
N ALA A 114 6.33 18.96 -9.98
CA ALA A 114 5.71 18.20 -8.88
C ALA A 114 6.48 16.93 -8.56
N LEU A 115 7.05 16.26 -9.58
CA LEU A 115 7.92 15.09 -9.36
C LEU A 115 9.17 15.50 -8.59
N LYS A 116 9.86 16.57 -8.98
CA LYS A 116 11.05 17.06 -8.29
C LYS A 116 10.75 17.39 -6.82
N GLU A 117 9.74 18.21 -6.57
CA GLU A 117 9.30 18.59 -5.22
C GLU A 117 8.94 17.36 -4.37
N GLY A 118 8.20 16.39 -4.95
CA GLY A 118 7.84 15.16 -4.27
C GLY A 118 9.06 14.29 -3.93
N MET A 119 10.04 14.19 -4.82
CA MET A 119 11.27 13.45 -4.57
C MET A 119 12.11 14.12 -3.46
N GLU A 120 12.21 15.45 -3.45
CA GLU A 120 12.88 16.21 -2.39
C GLU A 120 12.19 15.96 -1.03
N GLU A 121 10.86 15.92 -0.99
CA GLU A 121 10.09 15.59 0.21
C GLU A 121 10.36 14.15 0.71
N VAL A 122 10.40 13.18 -0.21
CA VAL A 122 10.72 11.78 0.10
C VAL A 122 12.13 11.67 0.69
N PHE A 123 13.12 12.30 0.08
CA PHE A 123 14.49 12.25 0.56
C PHE A 123 14.71 13.01 1.87
N ALA A 124 13.98 14.09 2.10
CA ALA A 124 13.99 14.78 3.39
C ALA A 124 13.42 13.90 4.51
N ARG A 125 12.38 13.10 4.20
CA ARG A 125 11.77 12.17 5.16
C ARG A 125 12.60 10.91 5.40
N PHE A 126 13.31 10.45 4.39
CA PHE A 126 14.14 9.24 4.44
C PHE A 126 15.62 9.55 4.10
N PRO A 127 16.38 10.18 5.02
CA PRO A 127 17.77 10.59 4.75
C PRO A 127 18.68 9.46 4.30
N ARG A 128 18.49 8.23 4.84
CA ARG A 128 19.25 7.04 4.41
C ARG A 128 19.04 6.68 2.94
N LEU A 129 17.82 6.90 2.39
CA LEU A 129 17.60 6.73 0.96
C LEU A 129 18.32 7.78 0.13
N TYR A 130 18.42 9.01 0.65
CA TYR A 130 19.18 10.06 -0.01
C TYR A 130 20.68 9.73 -0.08
N GLU A 131 21.26 9.22 0.99
CA GLU A 131 22.67 8.80 1.04
C GLU A 131 22.97 7.72 -0.01
N ARG A 132 22.04 6.78 -0.21
CA ARG A 132 22.17 5.65 -1.13
C ARG A 132 21.40 5.83 -2.44
N ARG A 133 20.99 7.04 -2.78
CA ARG A 133 20.10 7.35 -3.91
C ARG A 133 20.59 6.93 -5.30
N HIS A 134 21.88 6.65 -5.42
CA HIS A 134 22.55 6.24 -6.67
C HIS A 134 22.96 4.76 -6.67
N GLU A 135 22.73 4.02 -5.59
CA GLU A 135 22.96 2.58 -5.55
C GLU A 135 21.74 1.83 -6.10
N GLN A 136 21.92 0.63 -6.62
CA GLN A 136 20.77 -0.19 -7.05
C GLN A 136 19.89 -0.58 -5.86
N ALA A 137 18.57 -0.46 -6.00
CA ALA A 137 17.62 -0.75 -4.94
C ALA A 137 17.67 -2.21 -4.44
N GLY A 138 18.19 -3.13 -5.25
CA GLY A 138 18.41 -4.50 -4.84
C GLY A 138 19.47 -4.68 -3.74
N TYR A 139 20.40 -3.72 -3.58
CA TYR A 139 21.43 -3.73 -2.53
C TYR A 139 21.03 -2.99 -1.25
N LEU A 140 19.88 -2.35 -1.23
CA LEU A 140 19.33 -1.73 -0.03
C LEU A 140 18.94 -2.81 0.99
N SER A 141 19.09 -2.49 2.29
CA SER A 141 18.54 -3.30 3.36
C SER A 141 17.00 -3.41 3.26
N GLY A 142 16.41 -4.43 3.88
CA GLY A 142 14.97 -4.60 3.86
C GLY A 142 14.19 -3.38 4.36
N GLY A 143 14.70 -2.67 5.38
CA GLY A 143 14.09 -1.43 5.88
C GLY A 143 14.19 -0.28 4.88
N GLU A 144 15.35 -0.10 4.24
CA GLU A 144 15.52 0.93 3.20
C GLU A 144 14.64 0.64 1.98
N GLN A 145 14.50 -0.64 1.59
CA GLN A 145 13.55 -1.05 0.53
C GLN A 145 12.10 -0.70 0.90
N GLN A 146 11.71 -0.93 2.16
CA GLN A 146 10.38 -0.57 2.63
C GLN A 146 10.16 0.95 2.65
N MET A 147 11.17 1.72 3.09
CA MET A 147 11.12 3.18 3.03
C MET A 147 11.05 3.71 1.58
N LEU A 148 11.73 3.05 0.64
CA LEU A 148 11.63 3.39 -0.78
C LEU A 148 10.22 3.14 -1.32
N LEU A 149 9.59 2.02 -0.97
CA LEU A 149 8.19 1.73 -1.34
C LEU A 149 7.22 2.76 -0.77
N LEU A 150 7.39 3.14 0.50
CA LEU A 150 6.61 4.23 1.10
C LEU A 150 6.83 5.56 0.36
N GLY A 151 8.08 5.89 0.03
CA GLY A 151 8.42 7.07 -0.76
C GLY A 151 7.74 7.07 -2.13
N MET A 152 7.77 5.94 -2.84
CA MET A 152 7.09 5.77 -4.13
C MET A 152 5.57 5.97 -3.99
N ALA A 153 4.96 5.42 -2.94
CA ALA A 153 3.54 5.58 -2.67
C ALA A 153 3.18 7.05 -2.37
N LEU A 154 4.01 7.75 -1.59
CA LEU A 154 3.79 9.15 -1.22
C LEU A 154 3.82 10.11 -2.42
N LEU A 155 4.63 9.82 -3.44
CA LEU A 155 4.67 10.62 -4.67
C LEU A 155 3.30 10.69 -5.35
N THR A 156 2.46 9.66 -5.22
CA THR A 156 1.11 9.64 -5.79
C THR A 156 0.11 10.50 -5.02
N ARG A 157 0.51 11.06 -3.86
CA ARG A 157 -0.32 11.86 -2.95
C ARG A 157 -1.65 11.16 -2.63
N PRO A 158 -1.62 9.92 -2.10
CA PRO A 158 -2.84 9.16 -1.86
C PRO A 158 -3.69 9.80 -0.74
N ARG A 159 -4.99 9.63 -0.84
CA ARG A 159 -5.95 9.89 0.25
C ARG A 159 -6.10 8.67 1.16
N LEU A 160 -5.95 7.48 0.59
CA LEU A 160 -5.95 6.18 1.28
C LEU A 160 -4.74 5.37 0.86
N LEU A 161 -3.93 4.95 1.82
CA LEU A 161 -2.81 4.04 1.62
C LEU A 161 -3.14 2.68 2.22
N VAL A 162 -3.08 1.65 1.38
CA VAL A 162 -3.19 0.24 1.80
C VAL A 162 -1.80 -0.36 1.84
N VAL A 163 -1.39 -0.96 2.96
CA VAL A 163 -0.06 -1.56 3.10
C VAL A 163 -0.21 -3.00 3.55
N ASP A 164 0.21 -3.92 2.69
CA ASP A 164 0.13 -5.37 2.92
C ASP A 164 1.46 -5.87 3.51
N GLU A 165 1.42 -6.31 4.75
CA GLU A 165 2.53 -6.86 5.55
C GLU A 165 3.80 -5.98 5.58
N PRO A 166 3.69 -4.70 6.03
CA PRO A 166 4.82 -3.79 6.08
C PRO A 166 5.96 -4.24 7.00
N SER A 167 5.69 -5.11 7.98
CA SER A 167 6.67 -5.64 8.93
C SER A 167 7.41 -6.89 8.45
N LEU A 168 6.94 -7.52 7.37
CA LEU A 168 7.43 -8.83 6.93
C LEU A 168 8.94 -8.80 6.62
N GLY A 169 9.69 -9.68 7.31
CA GLY A 169 11.14 -9.85 7.10
C GLY A 169 11.97 -8.64 7.52
N LEU A 170 11.45 -7.78 8.39
CA LEU A 170 12.18 -6.66 8.99
C LEU A 170 12.63 -7.00 10.42
N ALA A 171 13.80 -6.46 10.82
CA ALA A 171 14.21 -6.46 12.21
C ALA A 171 13.24 -5.61 13.06
N PRO A 172 13.00 -5.97 14.34
CA PRO A 172 12.02 -5.29 15.19
C PRO A 172 12.17 -3.76 15.26
N LYS A 173 13.40 -3.27 15.28
CA LYS A 173 13.69 -1.83 15.25
C LYS A 173 13.17 -1.16 13.99
N LEU A 174 13.37 -1.78 12.82
CA LEU A 174 12.92 -1.25 11.54
C LEU A 174 11.40 -1.29 11.40
N VAL A 175 10.74 -2.30 11.99
CA VAL A 175 9.28 -2.33 12.08
C VAL A 175 8.78 -1.09 12.80
N GLY A 176 9.36 -0.76 13.96
CA GLY A 176 9.01 0.46 14.69
C GLY A 176 9.20 1.74 13.87
N GLU A 177 10.30 1.87 13.15
CA GLU A 177 10.58 3.03 12.28
C GLU A 177 9.54 3.16 11.15
N VAL A 178 9.14 2.04 10.51
CA VAL A 178 8.10 2.01 9.47
C VAL A 178 6.74 2.42 10.04
N MET A 179 6.34 1.86 11.18
CA MET A 179 5.04 2.17 11.81
C MET A 179 4.98 3.62 12.28
N GLN A 180 6.04 4.14 12.90
CA GLN A 180 6.14 5.55 13.28
C GLN A 180 6.04 6.48 12.05
N THR A 181 6.63 6.08 10.93
CA THR A 181 6.54 6.85 9.68
C THR A 181 5.10 6.89 9.17
N LEU A 182 4.40 5.74 9.17
CA LEU A 182 2.99 5.68 8.74
C LEU A 182 2.09 6.53 9.64
N GLU A 183 2.29 6.46 10.95
CA GLU A 183 1.53 7.27 11.90
C GLU A 183 1.82 8.78 11.75
N ALA A 184 3.08 9.16 11.53
CA ALA A 184 3.44 10.55 11.25
C ALA A 184 2.74 11.05 9.98
N LEU A 185 2.73 10.25 8.91
CA LEU A 185 2.05 10.58 7.65
C LEU A 185 0.54 10.74 7.85
N ARG A 186 -0.08 9.87 8.65
CA ARG A 186 -1.50 9.97 8.99
C ARG A 186 -1.80 11.31 9.67
N ARG A 187 -1.03 11.67 10.70
CA ARG A 187 -1.24 12.90 11.48
C ARG A 187 -0.95 14.18 10.69
N GLU A 188 0.17 14.20 9.97
CA GLU A 188 0.63 15.41 9.27
C GLU A 188 -0.16 15.70 8.01
N LYS A 189 -0.61 14.67 7.29
CA LYS A 189 -1.24 14.79 5.97
C LYS A 189 -2.72 14.39 5.94
N GLY A 190 -3.30 13.97 7.07
CA GLY A 190 -4.67 13.46 7.12
C GLY A 190 -4.85 12.17 6.29
N LEU A 191 -3.77 11.40 6.10
CA LEU A 191 -3.77 10.18 5.32
C LEU A 191 -4.60 9.11 6.03
N SER A 192 -5.52 8.46 5.32
CA SER A 192 -6.19 7.26 5.83
C SER A 192 -5.35 6.03 5.54
N LEU A 193 -5.33 5.07 6.47
CA LEU A 193 -4.49 3.88 6.37
C LEU A 193 -5.32 2.60 6.52
N LEU A 194 -5.07 1.62 5.67
CA LEU A 194 -5.45 0.23 5.91
C LEU A 194 -4.17 -0.60 5.97
N LEU A 195 -3.82 -1.04 7.17
CA LEU A 195 -2.67 -1.89 7.44
C LEU A 195 -3.13 -3.34 7.49
N VAL A 196 -2.49 -4.19 6.74
CA VAL A 196 -2.74 -5.63 6.75
C VAL A 196 -1.55 -6.31 7.35
N GLU A 197 -1.73 -7.01 8.47
CA GLU A 197 -0.63 -7.59 9.24
C GLU A 197 -0.98 -8.97 9.79
N GLN A 198 0.03 -9.78 9.96
CA GLN A 198 -0.05 -11.01 10.74
C GLN A 198 0.31 -10.77 12.21
N ASN A 199 1.24 -9.87 12.46
CA ASN A 199 1.75 -9.57 13.79
C ASN A 199 0.98 -8.39 14.41
N ALA A 200 0.05 -8.71 15.33
CA ALA A 200 -0.75 -7.69 16.02
C ALA A 200 0.10 -6.64 16.78
N ARG A 201 1.28 -7.03 17.33
CA ARG A 201 2.16 -6.07 18.02
C ARG A 201 2.74 -5.03 17.07
N ALA A 202 3.03 -5.42 15.82
CA ALA A 202 3.48 -4.49 14.80
C ALA A 202 2.39 -3.47 14.45
N ALA A 203 1.14 -3.94 14.28
CA ALA A 203 0.02 -3.09 13.90
C ALA A 203 -0.43 -2.10 15.00
N LEU A 204 -0.24 -2.43 16.29
CA LEU A 204 -0.63 -1.57 17.42
C LEU A 204 0.30 -0.36 17.63
N GLY A 205 1.34 -0.19 16.83
CA GLY A 205 2.25 0.96 16.87
C GLY A 205 1.79 2.17 16.02
N VAL A 206 0.58 2.11 15.44
CA VAL A 206 0.05 3.15 14.53
C VAL A 206 -1.20 3.80 15.09
#